data_d120725ed53d458febc9839faec8fc30
#
_entry.id   d120725ed53d458febc9839faec8fc30
#
_cell.length_a   1.000
_cell.length_b   1.000
_cell.length_c   1.000
_cell.angle_alpha   90.00
_cell.angle_beta   90.00
_cell.angle_gamma   90.00
#
_symmetry.space_group_name_H-M   'P 1'
#
loop_
_entity.id
_entity.type
_entity.pdbx_description
1 polymer ?
#
loop_
_entity_poly.entity_id
_entity_poly.type
_entity_poly.pdbx_seq_one_letter_code
_entity_poly.pdbx_strand_id
1 'polypeptide(L)'
;MALSSKLSDARVVFTPSGKRGYFPLGTPVLQAAQILGVDIDSVCGGRGICGRCQIVQATGNFPKHKINSKSENISALSDTEKAYVERPKKSLEQDRRLSCATKILGDCVIDVPADSQVHQQIIRKDADAFDIEILPPVSYTPLMLPTSYPL
;
A
#
# COMPACT_ATOMS: atom_id res chain seq x y z
N MET A 1 -22.67 20.05 -17.68
CA MET A 1 -22.99 19.87 -16.24
C MET A 1 -21.96 19.02 -15.48
N ALA A 2 -20.70 19.09 -15.81
CA ALA A 2 -19.65 18.30 -15.14
C ALA A 2 -18.76 19.13 -14.18
N LEU A 3 -19.13 20.34 -13.85
CA LEU A 3 -18.32 21.28 -13.04
C LEU A 3 -18.71 21.33 -11.57
N SER A 4 -19.80 20.69 -11.16
CA SER A 4 -20.29 20.75 -9.78
C SER A 4 -19.75 19.66 -8.87
N SER A 5 -19.15 18.60 -9.41
CA SER A 5 -18.64 17.47 -8.61
C SER A 5 -17.21 17.68 -8.08
N LYS A 6 -16.48 18.65 -8.61
CA LYS A 6 -15.08 18.90 -8.21
C LYS A 6 -14.91 19.68 -6.90
N LEU A 7 -15.96 20.30 -6.40
CA LEU A 7 -15.90 21.11 -5.18
C LEU A 7 -16.10 20.30 -3.89
N SER A 8 -16.55 19.06 -4.00
CA SER A 8 -16.80 18.16 -2.87
C SER A 8 -15.84 16.98 -2.81
N ASP A 9 -14.87 16.89 -3.73
CA ASP A 9 -13.94 15.78 -3.77
C ASP A 9 -12.63 16.15 -3.08
N ALA A 10 -12.19 15.28 -2.18
CA ALA A 10 -10.92 15.41 -1.50
C ALA A 10 -9.81 14.71 -2.29
N ARG A 11 -8.67 15.37 -2.33
CA ARG A 11 -7.47 14.78 -2.93
C ARG A 11 -6.72 13.93 -1.91
N VAL A 12 -6.50 12.68 -2.24
CA VAL A 12 -5.81 11.73 -1.38
C VAL A 12 -4.54 11.25 -2.08
N VAL A 13 -3.45 11.23 -1.35
CA VAL A 13 -2.16 10.68 -1.79
C VAL A 13 -1.73 9.61 -0.83
N PHE A 14 -1.39 8.44 -1.36
CA PHE A 14 -0.86 7.32 -0.59
C PHE A 14 0.65 7.24 -0.75
N THR A 15 1.35 7.17 0.36
CA THR A 15 2.80 6.94 0.41
C THR A 15 3.08 5.54 0.97
N PRO A 16 4.15 4.89 0.61
CA PRO A 16 5.22 5.29 -0.31
C PRO A 16 4.90 5.09 -1.80
N SER A 17 3.74 4.50 -2.14
CA SER A 17 3.38 4.18 -3.54
C SER A 17 3.27 5.40 -4.45
N GLY A 18 2.97 6.58 -3.89
CA GLY A 18 2.76 7.81 -4.64
C GLY A 18 1.44 7.87 -5.42
N LYS A 19 0.59 6.87 -5.26
CA LYS A 19 -0.73 6.81 -5.92
C LYS A 19 -1.65 7.86 -5.32
N ARG A 20 -2.40 8.53 -6.18
CA ARG A 20 -3.25 9.66 -5.81
C ARG A 20 -4.53 9.69 -6.62
N GLY A 21 -5.57 10.25 -6.03
CA GLY A 21 -6.87 10.39 -6.68
C GLY A 21 -7.76 11.39 -5.95
N TYR A 22 -8.92 11.62 -6.51
CA TYR A 22 -9.97 12.44 -5.94
C TYR A 22 -11.13 11.54 -5.53
N PHE A 23 -11.63 11.73 -4.33
CA PHE A 23 -12.72 10.92 -3.78
C PHE A 23 -13.76 11.81 -3.10
N PRO A 24 -15.04 11.44 -3.20
CA PRO A 24 -16.09 12.14 -2.47
C PRO A 24 -15.83 12.12 -0.96
N LEU A 25 -16.21 13.20 -0.29
CA LEU A 25 -16.13 13.26 1.16
C LEU A 25 -16.95 12.13 1.80
N GLY A 26 -16.40 11.52 2.84
CA GLY A 26 -17.01 10.38 3.51
C GLY A 26 -16.66 9.01 2.93
N THR A 27 -15.82 8.93 1.89
CA THR A 27 -15.31 7.68 1.36
C THR A 27 -14.35 7.01 2.37
N PRO A 28 -14.52 5.72 2.68
CA PRO A 28 -13.56 5.02 3.51
C PRO A 28 -12.18 4.98 2.85
N VAL A 29 -11.14 5.19 3.63
CA VAL A 29 -9.75 5.20 3.13
C VAL A 29 -9.38 3.87 2.46
N LEU A 30 -9.83 2.75 3.03
CA LEU A 30 -9.59 1.42 2.44
C LEU A 30 -10.18 1.30 1.02
N GLN A 31 -11.39 1.80 0.82
CA GLN A 31 -12.03 1.79 -0.50
C GLN A 31 -11.26 2.65 -1.50
N ALA A 32 -10.83 3.82 -1.09
CA ALA A 32 -10.00 4.69 -1.92
C ALA A 32 -8.68 4.02 -2.31
N ALA A 33 -8.05 3.34 -1.36
CA ALA A 33 -6.83 2.57 -1.60
C ALA A 33 -7.04 1.43 -2.60
N GLN A 34 -8.13 0.70 -2.47
CA GLN A 34 -8.48 -0.38 -3.39
C GLN A 34 -8.74 0.11 -4.82
N ILE A 35 -9.45 1.23 -4.97
CA ILE A 35 -9.70 1.85 -6.28
C ILE A 35 -8.40 2.28 -6.97
N LEU A 36 -7.45 2.81 -6.20
CA LEU A 36 -6.15 3.23 -6.71
C LEU A 36 -5.16 2.06 -6.86
N GLY A 37 -5.53 0.86 -6.42
CA GLY A 37 -4.64 -0.30 -6.41
C GLY A 37 -3.47 -0.13 -5.44
N VAL A 38 -3.68 0.55 -4.32
CA VAL A 38 -2.70 0.63 -3.22
C VAL A 38 -2.74 -0.67 -2.44
N ASP A 39 -1.56 -1.19 -2.14
CA ASP A 39 -1.42 -2.45 -1.42
C ASP A 39 -1.67 -2.24 0.08
N ILE A 40 -2.87 -2.56 0.53
CA ILE A 40 -3.26 -2.57 1.95
C ILE A 40 -3.89 -3.92 2.29
N ASP A 41 -3.34 -4.59 3.29
CA ASP A 41 -3.87 -5.88 3.75
C ASP A 41 -5.22 -5.68 4.48
N SER A 42 -6.23 -6.40 4.04
CA SER A 42 -7.57 -6.37 4.63
C SER A 42 -8.21 -7.74 4.61
N VAL A 43 -7.82 -8.58 5.55
CA VAL A 43 -8.31 -9.97 5.66
C VAL A 43 -9.78 -10.04 6.03
N CYS A 44 -10.26 -9.12 6.86
CA CYS A 44 -11.67 -9.11 7.31
C CYS A 44 -12.64 -8.45 6.32
N GLY A 45 -12.15 -7.89 5.22
CA GLY A 45 -13.00 -7.22 4.23
C GLY A 45 -13.63 -5.91 4.74
N GLY A 46 -12.94 -5.17 5.59
CA GLY A 46 -13.40 -3.87 6.06
C GLY A 46 -14.27 -3.88 7.31
N ARG A 47 -14.34 -4.99 8.03
CA ARG A 47 -15.16 -5.12 9.27
C ARG A 47 -14.51 -4.54 10.52
N GLY A 48 -13.26 -4.06 10.46
CA GLY A 48 -12.54 -3.53 11.60
C GLY A 48 -12.15 -4.60 12.65
N ILE A 49 -11.98 -5.83 12.22
CA ILE A 49 -11.73 -6.97 13.12
C ILE A 49 -10.28 -7.42 13.10
N CYS A 50 -9.66 -7.47 11.91
CA CYS A 50 -8.31 -8.01 11.75
C CYS A 50 -7.20 -7.06 12.19
N GLY A 51 -7.42 -5.75 12.09
CA GLY A 51 -6.43 -4.71 12.40
C GLY A 51 -5.21 -4.70 11.49
N ARG A 52 -5.30 -5.31 10.33
CA ARG A 52 -4.18 -5.32 9.35
C ARG A 52 -4.17 -4.12 8.42
N CYS A 53 -5.31 -3.48 8.23
CA CYS A 53 -5.45 -2.32 7.36
C CYS A 53 -5.02 -1.01 8.03
N GLN A 54 -3.98 -1.03 8.84
CA GLN A 54 -3.49 0.13 9.57
C GLN A 54 -2.82 1.13 8.62
N ILE A 55 -3.12 2.38 8.86
CA ILE A 55 -2.55 3.53 8.15
C ILE A 55 -2.11 4.60 9.13
N VAL A 56 -1.25 5.48 8.67
CA VAL A 56 -0.84 6.69 9.38
C VAL A 56 -1.21 7.90 8.55
N GLN A 57 -1.89 8.87 9.14
CA GLN A 57 -2.08 10.14 8.46
C GLN A 57 -0.83 11.01 8.61
N ALA A 58 -0.22 11.36 7.51
CA ALA A 58 0.84 12.36 7.50
C ALA A 58 0.20 13.76 7.56
N THR A 59 0.50 14.49 8.64
CA THR A 59 0.03 15.86 8.82
C THR A 59 1.11 16.86 8.43
N GLY A 60 0.71 17.96 7.80
CA GLY A 60 1.62 19.01 7.38
C GLY A 60 1.35 19.54 5.98
N ASN A 61 2.22 20.41 5.53
CA ASN A 61 2.13 20.99 4.21
C ASN A 61 3.04 20.21 3.25
N PHE A 62 2.43 19.63 2.23
CA PHE A 62 3.10 18.86 1.19
C PHE A 62 3.08 19.60 -0.15
N PRO A 63 4.02 20.52 -0.40
CA PRO A 63 4.03 21.34 -1.62
C PRO A 63 4.17 20.51 -2.89
N LYS A 64 4.86 19.37 -2.82
CA LYS A 64 5.00 18.41 -3.94
C LYS A 64 3.63 17.91 -4.43
N HIS A 65 2.71 17.74 -3.52
CA HIS A 65 1.36 17.25 -3.83
C HIS A 65 0.31 18.36 -3.84
N LYS A 66 0.70 19.59 -3.46
CA LYS A 66 -0.21 20.73 -3.26
C LYS A 66 -1.34 20.40 -2.28
N ILE A 67 -1.02 19.71 -1.20
CA ILE A 67 -1.93 19.29 -0.15
C ILE A 67 -1.45 19.84 1.18
N ASN A 68 -2.38 20.41 1.93
CA ASN A 68 -2.21 20.71 3.34
C ASN A 68 -3.01 19.70 4.15
N SER A 69 -2.33 18.66 4.61
CA SER A 69 -2.94 17.57 5.37
C SER A 69 -3.05 17.94 6.83
N LYS A 70 -4.29 18.09 7.30
CA LYS A 70 -4.61 18.36 8.70
C LYS A 70 -5.26 17.13 9.32
N SER A 71 -5.13 16.99 10.64
CA SER A 71 -5.80 15.91 11.38
C SER A 71 -7.33 15.91 11.20
N GLU A 72 -7.91 17.08 10.92
CA GLU A 72 -9.34 17.24 10.67
C GLU A 72 -9.79 16.70 9.29
N ASN A 73 -8.86 16.44 8.38
CA ASN A 73 -9.15 16.00 7.03
C ASN A 73 -9.49 14.50 6.94
N ILE A 74 -9.44 13.81 8.07
CA ILE A 74 -9.97 12.45 8.22
C ILE A 74 -10.97 12.43 9.38
N SER A 75 -11.84 11.42 9.40
CA SER A 75 -12.82 11.27 10.47
C SER A 75 -12.16 11.06 11.84
N ALA A 76 -12.82 11.49 12.90
CA ALA A 76 -12.42 11.13 14.25
C ALA A 76 -12.47 9.62 14.47
N LEU A 77 -11.88 9.14 15.56
CA LEU A 77 -11.91 7.72 15.95
C LEU A 77 -13.35 7.20 15.96
N SER A 78 -13.62 6.23 15.12
CA SER A 78 -14.92 5.59 15.03
C SER A 78 -15.14 4.59 16.17
N ASP A 79 -16.39 4.26 16.43
CA ASP A 79 -16.74 3.24 17.44
C ASP A 79 -16.14 1.88 17.11
N THR A 80 -15.96 1.58 15.83
CA THR A 80 -15.27 0.36 15.35
C THR A 80 -13.81 0.34 15.80
N GLU A 81 -13.10 1.46 15.68
CA GLU A 81 -11.70 1.56 16.12
C GLU A 81 -11.58 1.50 17.63
N LYS A 82 -12.49 2.15 18.36
CA LYS A 82 -12.55 2.06 19.83
C LYS A 82 -12.78 0.63 20.29
N ALA A 83 -13.75 -0.06 19.71
CA ALA A 83 -14.05 -1.46 19.99
C ALA A 83 -12.87 -2.40 19.63
N TYR A 84 -12.08 -2.04 18.64
CA TYR A 84 -10.86 -2.79 18.30
C TYR A 84 -9.79 -2.66 19.38
N VAL A 85 -9.56 -1.45 19.87
CA VAL A 85 -8.55 -1.18 20.92
C VAL A 85 -8.93 -1.81 22.26
N GLU A 86 -10.22 -1.89 22.56
CA GLU A 86 -10.73 -2.51 23.79
C GLU A 86 -10.54 -4.03 23.84
N ARG A 87 -10.24 -4.66 22.71
CA ARG A 87 -10.03 -6.11 22.66
C ARG A 87 -8.71 -6.52 23.32
N PRO A 88 -8.68 -7.60 24.10
CA PRO A 88 -7.45 -8.10 24.71
C PRO A 88 -6.42 -8.44 23.61
N LYS A 89 -5.18 -8.03 23.82
CA LYS A 89 -4.04 -8.21 22.91
C LYS A 89 -4.15 -7.46 21.57
N LYS A 90 -5.08 -6.53 21.45
CA LYS A 90 -5.19 -5.64 20.30
C LYS A 90 -4.84 -4.23 20.74
N SER A 91 -3.92 -3.61 20.05
CA SER A 91 -3.56 -2.21 20.26
C SER A 91 -3.31 -1.54 18.92
N LEU A 92 -3.70 -0.30 18.83
CA LEU A 92 -3.22 0.57 17.77
C LEU A 92 -2.04 1.35 18.33
N GLU A 93 -0.93 1.36 17.61
CA GLU A 93 0.16 2.24 17.93
C GLU A 93 -0.31 3.70 17.83
N GLN A 94 0.39 4.57 18.56
CA GLN A 94 0.11 5.99 18.52
C GLN A 94 0.15 6.48 17.06
N ASP A 95 -0.84 7.26 16.65
CA ASP A 95 -1.05 7.79 15.30
C ASP A 95 -1.49 6.79 14.23
N ARG A 96 -1.67 5.52 14.54
CA ARG A 96 -2.23 4.56 13.60
C ARG A 96 -3.76 4.53 13.65
N ARG A 97 -4.34 4.38 12.47
CA ARG A 97 -5.80 4.30 12.27
C ARG A 97 -6.14 3.07 11.43
N LEU A 98 -7.36 2.58 11.58
CA LEU A 98 -7.88 1.52 10.70
C LEU A 98 -8.45 2.16 9.43
N SER A 99 -7.88 1.83 8.27
CA SER A 99 -8.34 2.41 7.00
C SER A 99 -9.78 2.06 6.65
N CYS A 100 -10.27 0.91 7.09
CA CYS A 100 -11.66 0.49 6.86
C CYS A 100 -12.67 1.33 7.64
N ALA A 101 -12.29 1.88 8.78
CA ALA A 101 -13.15 2.66 9.66
C ALA A 101 -12.93 4.17 9.53
N THR A 102 -11.84 4.59 8.90
CA THR A 102 -11.50 6.00 8.70
C THR A 102 -12.10 6.51 7.40
N LYS A 103 -12.76 7.65 7.46
CA LYS A 103 -13.36 8.32 6.29
C LYS A 103 -12.58 9.56 5.90
N ILE A 104 -12.55 9.84 4.62
CA ILE A 104 -11.90 11.02 4.03
C ILE A 104 -12.84 12.21 4.17
N LEU A 105 -12.39 13.27 4.80
CA LEU A 105 -13.15 14.52 4.98
C LEU A 105 -12.49 15.72 4.29
N GLY A 106 -11.29 15.56 3.79
CA GLY A 106 -10.56 16.62 3.11
C GLY A 106 -9.27 16.11 2.50
N ASP A 107 -8.52 17.00 1.91
CA ASP A 107 -7.24 16.68 1.30
C ASP A 107 -6.27 16.10 2.33
N CYS A 108 -5.77 14.90 2.08
CA CYS A 108 -4.89 14.23 3.02
C CYS A 108 -3.81 13.41 2.34
N VAL A 109 -2.71 13.24 3.06
CA VAL A 109 -1.64 12.32 2.72
C VAL A 109 -1.67 11.18 3.72
N ILE A 110 -1.72 9.97 3.19
CA ILE A 110 -1.85 8.74 3.99
C ILE A 110 -0.63 7.87 3.74
N ASP A 111 0.06 7.55 4.82
CA ASP A 111 1.19 6.62 4.79
C ASP A 111 0.71 5.21 5.11
N VAL A 112 1.13 4.25 4.28
CA VAL A 112 0.83 2.84 4.47
C VAL A 112 2.07 2.17 5.03
N PRO A 113 2.07 1.79 6.33
CA PRO A 113 3.20 1.11 6.93
C PRO A 113 3.50 -0.21 6.22
N ALA A 114 4.77 -0.61 6.22
CA ALA A 114 5.19 -1.86 5.60
C ALA A 114 4.45 -3.08 6.17
N ASP A 115 4.12 -3.05 7.45
CA ASP A 115 3.38 -4.12 8.13
C ASP A 115 1.94 -4.28 7.63
N SER A 116 1.40 -3.25 7.01
CA SER A 116 0.03 -3.23 6.46
C SER A 116 -0.01 -3.56 4.97
N GLN A 117 1.12 -3.83 4.34
CA GLN A 117 1.20 -4.21 2.94
C GLN A 117 1.22 -5.74 2.80
N VAL A 118 0.43 -6.26 1.85
CA VAL A 118 0.41 -7.69 1.55
C VAL A 118 1.72 -8.14 0.89
N HIS A 119 2.20 -7.33 -0.04
CA HIS A 119 3.43 -7.58 -0.78
C HIS A 119 4.60 -6.86 -0.12
N GLN A 120 5.06 -7.39 1.00
CA GLN A 120 6.31 -6.94 1.57
C GLN A 120 7.44 -7.27 0.59
N GLN A 121 8.14 -6.26 0.12
CA GLN A 121 9.40 -6.50 -0.56
C GLN A 121 10.37 -7.07 0.48
N ILE A 122 10.50 -8.38 0.49
CA ILE A 122 11.56 -9.05 1.22
C ILE A 122 12.84 -8.77 0.43
N ILE A 123 13.46 -7.64 0.68
CA ILE A 123 14.85 -7.44 0.29
C ILE A 123 15.63 -8.35 1.21
N ARG A 124 15.95 -9.55 0.74
CA ARG A 124 16.96 -10.39 1.38
C ARG A 124 18.27 -9.64 1.23
N LYS A 125 18.65 -8.90 2.26
CA LYS A 125 19.97 -8.25 2.34
C LYS A 125 21.09 -9.26 2.55
N ASP A 126 20.73 -10.45 2.97
CA ASP A 126 21.62 -11.59 2.99
C ASP A 126 21.55 -12.25 1.62
N ALA A 127 22.23 -11.65 0.66
CA ALA A 127 22.85 -12.47 -0.34
C ALA A 127 23.87 -13.32 0.43
N ASP A 128 23.44 -14.47 0.92
CA ASP A 128 24.39 -15.53 1.16
C ASP A 128 25.23 -15.55 -0.10
N ALA A 129 26.50 -15.22 0.05
CA ALA A 129 27.46 -15.40 -1.00
C ALA A 129 27.51 -16.91 -1.25
N PHE A 130 26.50 -17.39 -1.98
CA PHE A 130 26.66 -18.66 -2.63
C PHE A 130 27.83 -18.44 -3.57
N ASP A 131 28.94 -19.01 -3.19
CA ASP A 131 30.06 -19.19 -4.08
C ASP A 131 29.55 -20.12 -5.18
N ILE A 132 28.81 -19.52 -6.11
CA ILE A 132 28.35 -20.22 -7.29
C ILE A 132 29.60 -20.36 -8.12
N GLU A 133 30.25 -21.49 -7.98
CA GLU A 133 31.24 -21.92 -8.96
C GLU A 133 30.53 -21.92 -10.31
N ILE A 134 30.69 -20.82 -11.03
CA ILE A 134 30.21 -20.74 -12.41
C ILE A 134 31.07 -21.66 -13.20
N LEU A 135 30.64 -22.92 -13.28
CA LEU A 135 31.17 -23.83 -14.29
C LEU A 135 30.95 -23.11 -15.64
N PRO A 136 32.03 -22.85 -16.37
CA PRO A 136 31.86 -22.26 -17.70
C PRO A 136 30.83 -23.09 -18.45
N PRO A 137 29.91 -22.43 -19.17
CA PRO A 137 28.90 -23.15 -19.92
C PRO A 137 29.60 -24.23 -20.70
N VAL A 138 29.14 -25.47 -20.49
CA VAL A 138 29.65 -26.63 -21.17
C VAL A 138 29.88 -26.21 -22.60
N SER A 139 31.13 -26.16 -23.00
CA SER A 139 31.49 -25.88 -24.37
C SER A 139 30.63 -26.78 -25.22
N TYR A 140 29.77 -26.15 -26.02
CA TYR A 140 29.05 -26.88 -27.03
C TYR A 140 30.08 -27.72 -27.78
N THR A 141 30.13 -29.02 -27.52
CA THR A 141 30.68 -29.90 -28.49
C THR A 141 29.79 -29.71 -29.70
N PRO A 142 30.25 -29.04 -30.77
CA PRO A 142 29.45 -28.99 -31.96
C PRO A 142 29.21 -30.46 -32.31
N LEU A 143 27.95 -30.84 -32.36
CA LEU A 143 27.57 -32.06 -33.03
C LEU A 143 28.17 -31.94 -34.42
N MET A 144 29.35 -32.48 -34.58
CA MET A 144 29.89 -32.74 -35.89
C MET A 144 28.96 -33.74 -36.51
N LEU A 145 27.98 -33.26 -37.23
CA LEU A 145 27.29 -34.05 -38.20
C LEU A 145 28.37 -34.66 -39.07
N PRO A 146 28.47 -35.98 -39.11
CA PRO A 146 29.41 -36.62 -40.05
C PRO A 146 29.01 -36.15 -41.44
N THR A 147 29.83 -35.29 -42.01
CA THR A 147 29.65 -34.79 -43.37
C THR A 147 30.05 -35.81 -44.43
N SER A 148 30.29 -37.02 -44.02
CA SER A 148 30.51 -38.12 -44.96
C SER A 148 29.18 -38.81 -45.22
N TYR A 149 28.39 -38.27 -46.11
CA TYR A 149 27.48 -39.10 -46.86
C TYR A 149 28.35 -39.83 -47.95
N PRO A 150 28.50 -41.09 -47.86
CA PRO A 150 29.00 -41.79 -49.02
C PRO A 150 27.96 -41.64 -50.14
N LEU A 151 28.39 -41.09 -51.19
CA LEU A 151 27.63 -41.14 -52.44
C LEU A 151 27.48 -42.58 -52.92
#